data_d8464ff385d77dfeb5071371a1897660
#
_entry.id   d8464ff385d77dfeb5071371a1897660
#
_cell.length_a   1.000
_cell.length_b   1.000
_cell.length_c   1.000
_cell.angle_alpha   90.00
_cell.angle_beta   90.00
_cell.angle_gamma   90.00
#
_symmetry.space_group_name_H-M   'P 1'
#
loop_
_entity.id
_entity.type
_entity.pdbx_description
1 polymer ?
#
loop_
_entity_poly.entity_id
_entity_poly.type
_entity_poly.pdbx_seq_one_letter_code
_entity_poly.pdbx_strand_id
1 'polypeptide(L)'
;MSILSPRLTTTTLSLLTLAASTLLLMPSAQAELIIHTSKDDSGRTQMVVNQDKQKELPPAQLGITPSRIDETVSLKTNKNTSRLNQSLTLYNYGTKPKKIRLNLVDMDASGKPVEPSETTLKPWTLINPTEFTIAPGGYQTVRMAMRLPLEFPAGKHAAMLSIEQQVDKSLTYDADGKGVTLEIGSRYGLPVFINVE
;
A
#
# COMPACT_ATOMS: atom_id res chain seq x y z
N MET A 1 18.45 84.06 -29.96
CA MET A 1 18.25 82.86 -30.77
C MET A 1 18.35 81.71 -29.79
N SER A 2 17.20 81.22 -29.41
CA SER A 2 17.07 80.19 -28.35
C SER A 2 16.49 78.91 -28.98
N ILE A 3 17.22 77.81 -28.91
CA ILE A 3 16.83 76.56 -29.44
C ILE A 3 16.43 75.68 -28.25
N LEU A 4 15.10 75.41 -28.14
CA LEU A 4 14.55 74.47 -27.19
C LEU A 4 14.75 73.04 -27.69
N SER A 5 15.35 72.19 -26.84
CA SER A 5 15.35 70.72 -27.05
C SER A 5 14.22 70.08 -26.29
N PRO A 6 13.44 69.18 -26.90
CA PRO A 6 12.41 68.42 -26.19
C PRO A 6 13.04 67.25 -25.45
N ARG A 7 12.69 67.11 -24.15
CA ARG A 7 12.99 65.94 -23.33
C ARG A 7 12.05 64.78 -23.70
N LEU A 8 12.63 63.65 -24.13
CA LEU A 8 11.93 62.40 -24.28
C LEU A 8 11.76 61.78 -22.85
N THR A 9 10.55 61.64 -22.41
CA THR A 9 10.18 60.86 -21.23
C THR A 9 9.95 59.43 -21.67
N THR A 10 10.85 58.53 -21.32
CA THR A 10 10.69 57.06 -21.45
C THR A 10 9.81 56.54 -20.35
N THR A 11 8.56 56.21 -20.67
CA THR A 11 7.67 55.42 -19.81
C THR A 11 8.06 53.95 -19.90
N THR A 12 8.63 53.44 -18.83
CA THR A 12 8.87 51.98 -18.69
C THR A 12 7.55 51.27 -18.35
N LEU A 13 7.06 50.51 -19.31
CA LEU A 13 5.90 49.66 -19.15
C LEU A 13 6.36 48.38 -18.42
N SER A 14 6.02 48.28 -17.14
CA SER A 14 6.25 47.04 -16.36
C SER A 14 5.28 45.99 -16.79
N LEU A 15 5.77 44.99 -17.52
CA LEU A 15 4.98 43.78 -17.84
C LEU A 15 4.93 42.90 -16.59
N LEU A 16 3.78 42.89 -15.92
CA LEU A 16 3.46 41.93 -14.86
C LEU A 16 3.15 40.59 -15.52
N THR A 17 4.11 39.67 -15.54
CA THR A 17 3.88 38.28 -15.94
C THR A 17 3.13 37.56 -14.84
N LEU A 18 1.82 37.40 -15.04
CA LEU A 18 0.97 36.55 -14.21
C LEU A 18 1.31 35.09 -14.54
N ALA A 19 2.10 34.43 -13.69
CA ALA A 19 2.34 33.01 -13.77
C ALA A 19 1.05 32.27 -13.37
N ALA A 20 0.28 31.87 -14.35
CA ALA A 20 -0.84 30.96 -14.17
C ALA A 20 -0.29 29.57 -13.82
N SER A 21 -0.34 29.22 -12.54
CA SER A 21 -0.07 27.86 -12.07
C SER A 21 -1.20 26.96 -12.56
N THR A 22 -1.02 26.33 -13.72
CA THR A 22 -1.87 25.24 -14.15
C THR A 22 -1.63 24.04 -13.26
N LEU A 23 -2.52 23.84 -12.29
CA LEU A 23 -2.62 22.58 -11.54
C LEU A 23 -3.00 21.51 -12.56
N LEU A 24 -2.01 20.72 -12.98
CA LEU A 24 -2.23 19.49 -13.75
C LEU A 24 -2.98 18.51 -12.84
N LEU A 25 -4.31 18.48 -12.95
CA LEU A 25 -5.13 17.38 -12.49
C LEU A 25 -4.73 16.16 -13.32
N MET A 26 -3.82 15.34 -12.80
CA MET A 26 -3.55 14.03 -13.41
C MET A 26 -4.81 13.17 -13.25
N PRO A 27 -5.41 12.69 -14.35
CA PRO A 27 -6.50 11.73 -14.24
C PRO A 27 -5.94 10.47 -13.56
N SER A 28 -6.49 10.09 -12.43
CA SER A 28 -6.22 8.80 -11.81
C SER A 28 -6.69 7.72 -12.79
N ALA A 29 -5.74 7.05 -13.44
CA ALA A 29 -6.03 5.90 -14.28
C ALA A 29 -6.58 4.78 -13.39
N GLN A 30 -7.88 4.61 -13.37
CA GLN A 30 -8.53 3.43 -12.80
C GLN A 30 -8.41 2.32 -13.84
N ALA A 31 -7.60 1.31 -13.58
CA ALA A 31 -7.64 0.09 -14.37
C ALA A 31 -8.90 -0.69 -13.99
N GLU A 32 -9.96 -0.47 -14.71
CA GLU A 32 -11.16 -1.28 -14.66
C GLU A 32 -10.94 -2.47 -15.60
N LEU A 33 -10.79 -3.67 -15.03
CA LEU A 33 -10.70 -4.89 -15.83
C LEU A 33 -12.11 -5.19 -16.36
N ILE A 34 -12.39 -4.80 -17.59
CA ILE A 34 -13.66 -5.11 -18.25
C ILE A 34 -13.49 -6.47 -18.95
N ILE A 35 -14.15 -7.48 -18.40
CA ILE A 35 -14.21 -8.81 -19.01
C ILE A 35 -15.48 -8.90 -19.85
N HIS A 36 -15.33 -9.00 -21.16
CA HIS A 36 -16.43 -9.28 -22.04
C HIS A 36 -16.54 -10.79 -22.27
N THR A 37 -17.73 -11.34 -22.09
CA THR A 37 -18.01 -12.72 -22.52
C THR A 37 -18.63 -12.69 -23.91
N SER A 38 -17.98 -13.30 -24.88
CA SER A 38 -18.56 -13.56 -26.19
C SER A 38 -18.80 -15.06 -26.38
N LYS A 39 -19.82 -15.43 -27.11
CA LYS A 39 -20.01 -16.82 -27.57
C LYS A 39 -19.41 -16.95 -28.95
N ASP A 40 -18.60 -17.98 -29.15
CA ASP A 40 -18.13 -18.35 -30.48
C ASP A 40 -19.26 -19.01 -31.30
N ASP A 41 -19.03 -19.22 -32.57
CA ASP A 41 -20.00 -19.84 -33.50
C ASP A 41 -20.35 -21.29 -33.11
N SER A 42 -19.62 -21.89 -32.17
CA SER A 42 -19.90 -23.22 -31.62
C SER A 42 -20.65 -23.16 -30.27
N GLY A 43 -21.05 -21.95 -29.81
CA GLY A 43 -21.80 -21.75 -28.58
C GLY A 43 -20.98 -21.79 -27.29
N ARG A 44 -19.65 -21.85 -27.38
CA ARG A 44 -18.74 -21.81 -26.22
C ARG A 44 -18.54 -20.38 -25.78
N THR A 45 -18.64 -20.16 -24.48
CA THR A 45 -18.37 -18.86 -23.89
C THR A 45 -16.86 -18.64 -23.82
N GLN A 46 -16.36 -17.62 -24.52
CA GLN A 46 -14.97 -17.18 -24.42
C GLN A 46 -14.90 -15.90 -23.60
N MET A 47 -13.94 -15.84 -22.69
CA MET A 47 -13.58 -14.62 -21.99
C MET A 47 -12.57 -13.86 -22.84
N VAL A 48 -12.98 -12.69 -23.33
CA VAL A 48 -12.09 -11.78 -24.06
C VAL A 48 -11.63 -10.70 -23.10
N VAL A 49 -10.36 -10.75 -22.71
CA VAL A 49 -9.72 -9.66 -21.97
C VAL A 49 -9.20 -8.66 -22.98
N ASN A 50 -9.69 -7.42 -22.91
CA ASN A 50 -9.25 -6.37 -23.82
C ASN A 50 -7.81 -5.96 -23.45
N GLN A 51 -6.81 -6.48 -24.19
CA GLN A 51 -5.38 -6.29 -23.90
C GLN A 51 -4.84 -4.91 -24.33
N ASP A 52 -5.59 -4.15 -25.12
CA ASP A 52 -5.10 -2.88 -25.70
C ASP A 52 -4.96 -1.74 -24.67
N LYS A 53 -5.51 -1.90 -23.46
CA LYS A 53 -5.38 -0.92 -22.36
C LYS A 53 -4.36 -1.30 -21.29
N GLN A 54 -3.65 -2.42 -21.43
CA GLN A 54 -2.69 -2.92 -20.44
C GLN A 54 -1.30 -2.29 -20.50
N LYS A 55 -1.09 -1.21 -21.26
CA LYS A 55 0.25 -0.64 -21.45
C LYS A 55 0.82 0.06 -20.20
N GLU A 56 0.02 0.37 -19.20
CA GLU A 56 0.50 0.94 -17.94
C GLU A 56 -0.13 0.18 -16.78
N LEU A 57 0.70 -0.45 -15.96
CA LEU A 57 0.24 -0.98 -14.68
C LEU A 57 -0.34 0.18 -13.86
N PRO A 58 -1.54 0.04 -13.29
CA PRO A 58 -2.11 1.09 -12.46
C PRO A 58 -1.14 1.39 -11.32
N PRO A 59 -0.97 2.67 -10.96
CA PRO A 59 -0.10 3.05 -9.86
C PRO A 59 -0.53 2.29 -8.59
N ALA A 60 0.46 1.92 -7.79
CA ALA A 60 0.20 1.23 -6.52
C ALA A 60 -0.82 2.03 -5.71
N GLN A 61 -1.96 1.42 -5.42
CA GLN A 61 -3.04 2.08 -4.69
C GLN A 61 -2.89 1.97 -3.17
N LEU A 62 -2.00 1.10 -2.70
CA LEU A 62 -1.69 0.93 -1.28
C LEU A 62 -0.20 1.12 -1.06
N GLY A 63 0.18 2.07 -0.22
CA GLY A 63 1.55 2.29 0.23
C GLY A 63 1.77 1.71 1.62
N ILE A 64 2.98 1.24 1.90
CA ILE A 64 3.36 0.65 3.18
C ILE A 64 4.74 1.17 3.57
N THR A 65 4.86 1.69 4.78
CA THR A 65 6.13 2.17 5.34
C THR A 65 6.25 1.73 6.80
N PRO A 66 7.38 1.11 7.20
CA PRO A 66 8.46 0.60 6.35
C PRO A 66 8.03 -0.60 5.50
N SER A 67 8.82 -0.94 4.47
CA SER A 67 8.57 -2.12 3.60
C SER A 67 9.15 -3.42 4.18
N ARG A 68 9.96 -3.32 5.23
CA ARG A 68 10.64 -4.42 5.93
C ARG A 68 10.90 -4.02 7.37
N ILE A 69 10.84 -4.98 8.28
CA ILE A 69 11.30 -4.82 9.66
C ILE A 69 12.48 -5.77 9.85
N ASP A 70 13.60 -5.25 10.35
CA ASP A 70 14.83 -6.00 10.56
C ASP A 70 15.51 -5.45 11.82
N GLU A 71 15.37 -6.17 12.92
CA GLU A 71 15.74 -5.67 14.24
C GLU A 71 16.53 -6.71 15.04
N THR A 72 17.35 -6.23 15.96
CA THR A 72 18.06 -7.07 16.93
C THR A 72 17.51 -6.83 18.32
N VAL A 73 17.24 -7.92 19.04
CA VAL A 73 16.73 -7.92 20.39
C VAL A 73 17.71 -8.66 21.28
N SER A 74 18.19 -8.01 22.34
CA SER A 74 19.05 -8.64 23.33
C SER A 74 18.25 -9.04 24.57
N LEU A 75 18.30 -10.31 24.94
CA LEU A 75 17.63 -10.84 26.12
C LEU A 75 18.48 -10.73 27.36
N LYS A 76 19.80 -10.54 27.22
CA LYS A 76 20.78 -10.69 28.32
C LYS A 76 20.98 -9.43 29.16
N THR A 77 20.67 -8.25 28.68
CA THR A 77 21.19 -7.03 29.28
C THR A 77 20.18 -6.21 30.07
N ASN A 78 18.89 -6.30 29.78
CA ASN A 78 17.88 -5.51 30.50
C ASN A 78 16.45 -5.95 30.11
N LYS A 79 15.51 -5.90 31.10
CA LYS A 79 14.08 -6.17 30.89
C LYS A 79 13.43 -5.29 29.80
N ASN A 80 14.08 -4.19 29.42
CA ASN A 80 13.59 -3.29 28.37
C ASN A 80 14.07 -3.68 26.97
N THR A 81 15.14 -4.45 26.82
CA THR A 81 15.71 -4.83 25.52
C THR A 81 15.01 -6.02 24.87
N SER A 82 14.27 -6.82 25.66
CA SER A 82 13.39 -7.87 25.15
C SER A 82 12.08 -7.35 24.53
N ARG A 83 11.90 -6.01 24.52
CA ARG A 83 10.70 -5.34 24.01
C ARG A 83 11.03 -4.58 22.76
N LEU A 84 10.38 -4.93 21.68
CA LEU A 84 10.43 -4.19 20.43
C LEU A 84 9.08 -3.50 20.21
N ASN A 85 9.12 -2.21 19.89
CA ASN A 85 7.95 -1.45 19.49
C ASN A 85 8.23 -0.83 18.14
N GLN A 86 7.50 -1.30 17.13
CA GLN A 86 7.56 -0.79 15.78
C GLN A 86 6.22 -0.20 15.36
N SER A 87 6.28 0.73 14.44
CA SER A 87 5.08 1.29 13.82
C SER A 87 5.20 1.15 12.32
N LEU A 88 4.12 0.72 11.70
CA LEU A 88 4.01 0.72 10.25
C LEU A 88 2.81 1.60 9.85
N THR A 89 2.93 2.29 8.75
CA THR A 89 1.88 3.15 8.23
C THR A 89 1.46 2.66 6.85
N LEU A 90 0.16 2.48 6.68
CA LEU A 90 -0.45 2.13 5.41
C LEU A 90 -1.14 3.35 4.84
N TYR A 91 -0.94 3.62 3.55
CA TYR A 91 -1.50 4.76 2.83
C TYR A 91 -2.45 4.26 1.75
N ASN A 92 -3.62 4.85 1.64
CA ASN A 92 -4.54 4.57 0.54
C ASN A 92 -4.42 5.67 -0.51
N TYR A 93 -3.71 5.41 -1.59
CA TYR A 93 -3.59 6.31 -2.74
C TYR A 93 -4.74 6.15 -3.75
N GLY A 94 -5.64 5.20 -3.51
CA GLY A 94 -6.80 4.99 -4.37
C GLY A 94 -7.96 5.94 -4.06
N THR A 95 -8.97 5.87 -4.90
CA THR A 95 -10.19 6.71 -4.81
C THR A 95 -11.33 6.06 -4.02
N LYS A 96 -11.18 4.78 -3.64
CA LYS A 96 -12.17 4.03 -2.85
C LYS A 96 -11.61 3.71 -1.46
N PRO A 97 -12.45 3.62 -0.41
CA PRO A 97 -12.02 3.12 0.89
C PRO A 97 -11.43 1.70 0.78
N LYS A 98 -10.40 1.41 1.56
CA LYS A 98 -9.76 0.08 1.60
C LYS A 98 -9.92 -0.53 2.98
N LYS A 99 -10.59 -1.68 3.03
CA LYS A 99 -10.72 -2.48 4.25
C LYS A 99 -9.54 -3.43 4.35
N ILE A 100 -8.77 -3.32 5.40
CA ILE A 100 -7.50 -4.03 5.59
C ILE A 100 -7.63 -4.98 6.77
N ARG A 101 -7.10 -6.19 6.60
CA ARG A 101 -6.86 -7.16 7.67
C ARG A 101 -5.37 -7.49 7.74
N LEU A 102 -4.82 -7.53 8.94
CA LEU A 102 -3.44 -7.87 9.23
C LEU A 102 -3.37 -9.21 9.95
N ASN A 103 -2.41 -10.05 9.56
CA ASN A 103 -2.12 -11.31 10.24
C ASN A 103 -0.61 -11.59 10.18
N LEU A 104 -0.01 -11.91 11.31
CA LEU A 104 1.38 -12.35 11.35
C LEU A 104 1.44 -13.86 11.13
N VAL A 105 2.32 -14.28 10.23
CA VAL A 105 2.55 -15.68 9.89
C VAL A 105 4.02 -15.98 10.15
N ASP A 106 4.29 -16.91 11.04
CA ASP A 106 5.66 -17.36 11.33
C ASP A 106 6.24 -18.13 10.13
N MET A 107 7.54 -17.97 9.89
CA MET A 107 8.24 -18.55 8.75
C MET A 107 9.45 -19.33 9.22
N ASP A 108 9.76 -20.44 8.56
CA ASP A 108 11.02 -21.15 8.75
C ASP A 108 12.18 -20.50 7.98
N ALA A 109 13.38 -21.05 8.14
CA ALA A 109 14.58 -20.56 7.46
C ALA A 109 14.52 -20.66 5.93
N SER A 110 13.62 -21.48 5.39
CA SER A 110 13.37 -21.61 3.95
C SER A 110 12.30 -20.65 3.42
N GLY A 111 11.68 -19.85 4.31
CA GLY A 111 10.60 -18.93 3.99
C GLY A 111 9.24 -19.59 3.81
N LYS A 112 9.04 -20.80 4.38
CA LYS A 112 7.73 -21.47 4.39
C LYS A 112 6.99 -21.13 5.69
N PRO A 113 5.65 -20.98 5.63
CA PRO A 113 4.82 -20.81 6.80
C PRO A 113 4.96 -21.99 7.76
N VAL A 114 5.02 -21.68 9.05
CA VAL A 114 5.02 -22.67 10.13
C VAL A 114 3.93 -22.34 11.14
N GLU A 115 3.47 -23.35 11.87
CA GLU A 115 2.51 -23.16 12.94
C GLU A 115 3.12 -22.37 14.11
N PRO A 116 2.34 -21.48 14.74
CA PRO A 116 2.80 -20.74 15.91
C PRO A 116 3.20 -21.67 17.06
N SER A 117 4.33 -21.40 17.67
CA SER A 117 4.86 -22.13 18.83
C SER A 117 5.55 -21.16 19.80
N GLU A 118 5.96 -21.64 20.97
CA GLU A 118 6.70 -20.83 21.94
C GLU A 118 8.05 -20.32 21.44
N THR A 119 8.57 -20.93 20.38
CA THR A 119 9.84 -20.56 19.73
C THR A 119 9.67 -19.71 18.48
N THR A 120 8.45 -19.33 18.13
CA THR A 120 8.13 -18.47 16.99
C THR A 120 7.67 -17.08 17.42
N LEU A 121 7.64 -16.10 16.50
CA LEU A 121 7.42 -14.69 16.84
C LEU A 121 5.96 -14.35 17.11
N LYS A 122 5.01 -15.01 16.45
CA LYS A 122 3.59 -14.64 16.49
C LYS A 122 2.98 -14.65 17.89
N PRO A 123 3.20 -15.65 18.75
CA PRO A 123 2.63 -15.67 20.11
C PRO A 123 3.09 -14.50 20.97
N TRP A 124 4.25 -13.94 20.68
CA TRP A 124 4.89 -12.86 21.45
C TRP A 124 4.68 -11.48 20.83
N THR A 125 3.93 -11.40 19.73
CA THR A 125 3.72 -10.18 18.96
C THR A 125 2.27 -9.72 19.03
N LEU A 126 2.07 -8.50 19.50
CA LEU A 126 0.78 -7.80 19.46
C LEU A 126 0.77 -6.79 18.31
N ILE A 127 -0.23 -6.88 17.46
CA ILE A 127 -0.49 -5.93 16.38
C ILE A 127 -1.80 -5.22 16.67
N ASN A 128 -1.81 -3.90 16.58
CA ASN A 128 -3.00 -3.11 16.85
C ASN A 128 -3.05 -1.82 15.99
N PRO A 129 -4.14 -1.58 15.26
CA PRO A 129 -5.27 -2.47 15.00
C PRO A 129 -4.94 -3.59 14.01
N THR A 130 -5.68 -4.70 14.04
CA THR A 130 -5.57 -5.80 13.07
C THR A 130 -6.57 -5.70 11.94
N GLU A 131 -7.67 -4.97 12.13
CA GLU A 131 -8.68 -4.69 11.09
C GLU A 131 -9.07 -3.23 11.14
N PHE A 132 -9.12 -2.59 9.96
CA PHE A 132 -9.47 -1.18 9.83
C PHE A 132 -9.81 -0.83 8.38
N THR A 133 -10.39 0.38 8.20
CA THR A 133 -10.67 0.93 6.88
C THR A 133 -9.90 2.23 6.70
N ILE A 134 -9.20 2.37 5.58
CA ILE A 134 -8.47 3.58 5.20
C ILE A 134 -9.30 4.33 4.15
N ALA A 135 -9.71 5.55 4.47
CA ALA A 135 -10.40 6.43 3.52
C ALA A 135 -9.50 6.76 2.30
N PRO A 136 -10.09 7.15 1.16
CA PRO A 136 -9.32 7.63 0.01
C PRO A 136 -8.38 8.79 0.39
N GLY A 137 -7.11 8.71 -0.03
CA GLY A 137 -6.06 9.68 0.31
C GLY A 137 -5.63 9.68 1.79
N GLY A 138 -6.21 8.79 2.61
CA GLY A 138 -5.90 8.67 4.04
C GLY A 138 -4.79 7.69 4.35
N TYR A 139 -4.49 7.57 5.63
CA TYR A 139 -3.52 6.60 6.14
C TYR A 139 -3.98 6.02 7.48
N GLN A 140 -3.40 4.89 7.84
CA GLN A 140 -3.55 4.25 9.15
C GLN A 140 -2.20 3.81 9.67
N THR A 141 -1.85 4.24 10.88
CA THR A 141 -0.67 3.74 11.59
C THR A 141 -1.06 2.55 12.46
N VAL A 142 -0.29 1.48 12.34
CA VAL A 142 -0.43 0.24 13.10
C VAL A 142 0.79 0.09 13.99
N ARG A 143 0.56 -0.23 15.25
CA ARG A 143 1.64 -0.55 16.19
C ARG A 143 1.85 -2.05 16.23
N MET A 144 3.09 -2.46 16.16
CA MET A 144 3.54 -3.83 16.40
C MET A 144 4.45 -3.82 17.64
N ALA A 145 4.00 -4.49 18.69
CA ALA A 145 4.75 -4.63 19.93
C ALA A 145 5.12 -6.09 20.14
N MET A 146 6.39 -6.36 20.30
CA MET A 146 6.92 -7.71 20.55
C MET A 146 7.52 -7.79 21.94
N ARG A 147 7.24 -8.87 22.65
CA ARG A 147 7.77 -9.13 23.98
C ARG A 147 8.23 -10.57 24.05
N LEU A 148 9.50 -10.79 23.81
CA LEU A 148 10.08 -12.13 23.86
C LEU A 148 10.38 -12.53 25.31
N PRO A 149 10.12 -13.81 25.71
CA PRO A 149 10.54 -14.34 27.02
C PRO A 149 12.07 -14.46 27.08
N LEU A 150 12.61 -14.50 28.28
CA LEU A 150 14.06 -14.61 28.51
C LEU A 150 14.68 -15.91 27.97
N GLU A 151 13.86 -16.96 27.87
CA GLU A 151 14.26 -18.29 27.38
C GLU A 151 14.00 -18.45 25.87
N PHE A 152 13.60 -17.36 25.18
CA PHE A 152 13.40 -17.41 23.74
C PHE A 152 14.70 -17.79 23.02
N PRO A 153 14.66 -18.68 22.02
CA PRO A 153 15.87 -19.16 21.35
C PRO A 153 16.66 -18.01 20.71
N ALA A 154 17.98 -18.01 20.93
CA ALA A 154 18.88 -17.09 20.24
C ALA A 154 18.98 -17.44 18.77
N GLY A 155 19.25 -16.43 17.94
CA GLY A 155 19.41 -16.58 16.49
C GLY A 155 18.42 -15.77 15.68
N LYS A 156 18.33 -16.10 14.37
CA LYS A 156 17.47 -15.38 13.41
C LYS A 156 16.09 -16.02 13.33
N HIS A 157 15.08 -15.22 13.60
CA HIS A 157 13.68 -15.59 13.49
C HIS A 157 13.00 -14.77 12.39
N ALA A 158 12.10 -15.38 11.65
CA ALA A 158 11.41 -14.74 10.57
C ALA A 158 9.89 -14.89 10.69
N ALA A 159 9.18 -13.84 10.32
CA ALA A 159 7.74 -13.86 10.13
C ALA A 159 7.37 -12.99 8.92
N MET A 160 6.16 -13.17 8.42
CA MET A 160 5.56 -12.36 7.38
C MET A 160 4.31 -11.70 7.92
N LEU A 161 4.28 -10.36 7.93
CA LEU A 161 3.04 -9.65 8.16
C LEU A 161 2.21 -9.64 6.88
N SER A 162 1.18 -10.46 6.84
CA SER A 162 0.21 -10.50 5.76
C SER A 162 -0.74 -9.31 5.88
N ILE A 163 -0.80 -8.50 4.84
CA ILE A 163 -1.66 -7.33 4.71
C ILE A 163 -2.66 -7.64 3.61
N GLU A 164 -3.90 -7.90 3.98
CA GLU A 164 -4.94 -8.34 3.08
C GLU A 164 -5.96 -7.23 2.86
N GLN A 165 -6.12 -6.81 1.62
CA GLN A 165 -7.23 -5.94 1.23
C GLN A 165 -8.47 -6.80 1.04
N GLN A 166 -9.46 -6.58 1.88
CA GLN A 166 -10.75 -7.27 1.81
C GLN A 166 -11.66 -6.58 0.78
N VAL A 167 -12.40 -7.38 0.04
CA VAL A 167 -13.45 -6.92 -0.90
C VAL A 167 -14.79 -7.45 -0.40
N ASP A 168 -15.79 -6.58 -0.33
CA ASP A 168 -17.12 -6.97 0.18
C ASP A 168 -17.93 -7.73 -0.86
N LYS A 169 -17.72 -7.45 -2.15
CA LYS A 169 -18.34 -8.15 -3.27
C LYS A 169 -17.32 -8.43 -4.36
N SER A 170 -17.00 -9.69 -4.55
CA SER A 170 -16.03 -10.10 -5.59
C SER A 170 -16.63 -10.13 -7.00
N LEU A 171 -17.96 -10.15 -7.11
CA LEU A 171 -18.67 -10.24 -8.38
C LEU A 171 -19.93 -9.37 -8.33
N THR A 172 -20.09 -8.49 -9.31
CA THR A 172 -21.31 -7.67 -9.48
C THR A 172 -21.76 -7.76 -10.94
N TYR A 173 -23.04 -8.06 -11.15
CA TYR A 173 -23.64 -8.04 -12.48
C TYR A 173 -24.14 -6.64 -12.81
N ASP A 174 -23.99 -6.23 -14.06
CA ASP A 174 -24.57 -4.99 -14.54
C ASP A 174 -26.10 -5.09 -14.53
N ALA A 175 -26.78 -3.94 -14.51
CA ALA A 175 -28.24 -3.87 -14.43
C ALA A 175 -28.95 -4.57 -15.58
N ASP A 176 -28.31 -4.68 -16.75
CA ASP A 176 -28.81 -5.36 -17.95
C ASP A 176 -28.41 -6.85 -18.03
N GLY A 177 -27.65 -7.33 -17.03
CA GLY A 177 -27.20 -8.73 -16.95
C GLY A 177 -26.16 -9.15 -18.01
N LYS A 178 -25.64 -8.20 -18.81
CA LYS A 178 -24.69 -8.50 -19.90
C LYS A 178 -23.23 -8.34 -19.50
N GLY A 179 -22.95 -7.59 -18.45
CA GLY A 179 -21.60 -7.35 -17.94
C GLY A 179 -21.43 -7.89 -16.53
N VAL A 180 -20.18 -8.18 -16.16
CA VAL A 180 -19.77 -8.62 -14.83
C VAL A 180 -18.58 -7.79 -14.41
N THR A 181 -18.67 -7.10 -13.27
CA THR A 181 -17.56 -6.43 -12.63
C THR A 181 -16.97 -7.36 -11.56
N LEU A 182 -15.68 -7.66 -11.70
CA LEU A 182 -14.91 -8.45 -10.73
C LEU A 182 -14.04 -7.53 -9.89
N GLU A 183 -14.27 -7.49 -8.58
CA GLU A 183 -13.38 -6.82 -7.63
C GLU A 183 -12.39 -7.84 -7.06
N ILE A 184 -11.10 -7.58 -7.27
CA ILE A 184 -10.03 -8.48 -6.85
C ILE A 184 -9.37 -7.90 -5.60
N GLY A 185 -9.38 -8.68 -4.52
CA GLY A 185 -8.60 -8.40 -3.33
C GLY A 185 -7.11 -8.63 -3.59
N SER A 186 -6.27 -7.88 -2.89
CA SER A 186 -4.83 -8.05 -2.94
C SER A 186 -4.27 -8.41 -1.57
N ARG A 187 -3.20 -9.22 -1.57
CA ARG A 187 -2.47 -9.57 -0.36
C ARG A 187 -1.01 -9.20 -0.54
N TYR A 188 -0.46 -8.47 0.42
CA TYR A 188 0.93 -8.07 0.48
C TYR A 188 1.59 -8.74 1.67
N GLY A 189 2.85 -9.12 1.52
CA GLY A 189 3.68 -9.65 2.59
C GLY A 189 4.75 -8.64 2.96
N LEU A 190 4.79 -8.23 4.23
CA LEU A 190 5.88 -7.42 4.78
C LEU A 190 6.77 -8.35 5.61
N PRO A 191 8.04 -8.55 5.22
CA PRO A 191 8.95 -9.42 5.96
C PRO A 191 9.36 -8.78 7.29
N VAL A 192 9.38 -9.62 8.33
CA VAL A 192 9.81 -9.28 9.69
C VAL A 192 10.94 -10.24 10.06
N PHE A 193 12.11 -9.70 10.31
CA PHE A 193 13.29 -10.45 10.75
C PHE A 193 13.74 -9.94 12.11
N ILE A 194 13.89 -10.84 13.04
CA ILE A 194 14.35 -10.55 14.41
C ILE A 194 15.57 -11.40 14.70
N ASN A 195 16.68 -10.74 15.00
CA ASN A 195 17.88 -11.40 15.50
C ASN A 195 17.88 -11.33 17.03
N VAL A 196 17.90 -12.47 17.70
CA VAL A 196 17.89 -12.59 19.16
C VAL A 196 19.29 -12.93 19.68
N GLU A 197 19.82 -12.11 20.62
CA GLU A 197 21.16 -12.21 21.21
C GLU A 197 21.12 -12.43 22.72
#